data_8eaffa4f58a33de944db5d4a4ec8061f
#
_entry.id   8eaffa4f58a33de944db5d4a4ec8061f
#
_cell.length_a   1.000
_cell.length_b   1.000
_cell.length_c   1.000
_cell.angle_alpha   90.00
_cell.angle_beta   90.00
_cell.angle_gamma   90.00
#
_symmetry.space_group_name_H-M   'P 1'
#
loop_
_entity.id
_entity.type
_entity.pdbx_description
1 polymer ?
#
loop_
_entity_poly.entity_id
_entity_poly.type
_entity_poly.pdbx_seq_one_letter_code
_entity_poly.pdbx_strand_id
1 'polypeptide(L)'
;VSDDFFMYDQSPAARVGIYYYENGAYPRKPKVIYDRNHSSFFSLDIDEIPEEVYTASKCFHTTGITLALNEDIRETTIEMIKRFKAAGTLVSFDVNFRGNLWTGDQARECILRILPYVDIFFCSEDTARLTFLKTGTAREMMKSFTEEYPISPLEI
;
A
#
# COMPACT_ATOMS: atom_id res chain seq x y z
N VAL A 1 -8.53 1.62 -20.19
CA VAL A 1 -8.25 2.33 -18.92
C VAL A 1 -8.24 3.80 -19.25
N SER A 2 -9.03 4.61 -18.52
CA SER A 2 -9.00 6.08 -18.67
C SER A 2 -7.77 6.65 -17.94
N ASP A 3 -7.23 7.74 -18.47
CA ASP A 3 -6.16 8.55 -17.87
C ASP A 3 -6.64 9.95 -17.45
N ASP A 4 -7.96 10.15 -17.43
CA ASP A 4 -8.59 11.44 -17.11
C ASP A 4 -8.19 11.99 -15.73
N PHE A 5 -7.81 11.12 -14.81
CA PHE A 5 -7.40 11.48 -13.44
C PHE A 5 -5.89 11.31 -13.19
N PHE A 6 -5.08 11.19 -14.24
CA PHE A 6 -3.63 11.17 -14.06
C PHE A 6 -3.13 12.56 -13.66
N MET A 7 -2.41 12.62 -12.57
CA MET A 7 -1.75 13.83 -12.11
C MET A 7 -0.33 13.88 -12.68
N TYR A 8 -0.01 14.97 -13.35
CA TYR A 8 1.28 15.18 -14.00
C TYR A 8 2.07 16.25 -13.27
N ASP A 9 3.19 15.88 -12.69
CA ASP A 9 4.14 16.85 -12.12
C ASP A 9 4.75 17.68 -13.25
N GLN A 10 4.48 18.99 -13.23
CA GLN A 10 4.96 19.96 -14.22
C GLN A 10 6.23 20.69 -13.75
N SER A 11 6.78 20.32 -12.61
CA SER A 11 7.98 20.98 -12.07
C SER A 11 9.22 20.68 -12.92
N PRO A 12 10.22 21.59 -12.95
CA PRO A 12 11.50 21.32 -13.62
C PRO A 12 12.28 20.15 -13.03
N ALA A 13 11.94 19.73 -11.81
CA ALA A 13 12.56 18.62 -11.12
C ALA A 13 11.78 17.31 -11.27
N ALA A 14 10.67 17.32 -12.04
CA ALA A 14 9.84 16.15 -12.26
C ALA A 14 10.65 14.96 -12.78
N ARG A 15 10.53 13.81 -12.11
CA ARG A 15 11.17 12.57 -12.55
C ARG A 15 10.31 11.34 -12.25
N VAL A 16 10.42 10.37 -13.12
CA VAL A 16 9.81 9.06 -12.93
C VAL A 16 10.74 8.17 -12.07
N GLY A 17 10.17 7.40 -11.17
CA GLY A 17 10.90 6.33 -10.49
C GLY A 17 11.27 5.23 -11.49
N ILE A 18 12.49 4.71 -11.40
CA ILE A 18 13.03 3.68 -12.30
C ILE A 18 13.41 2.46 -11.48
N TYR A 19 13.37 1.30 -12.10
CA TYR A 19 14.02 0.12 -11.55
C TYR A 19 14.87 -0.59 -12.62
N TYR A 20 15.92 -1.24 -12.15
CA TYR A 20 16.80 -2.06 -12.97
C TYR A 20 16.61 -3.53 -12.58
N TYR A 21 16.28 -4.37 -13.54
CA TYR A 21 16.18 -5.80 -13.33
C TYR A 21 17.41 -6.49 -13.91
N GLU A 22 18.18 -7.12 -13.04
CA GLU A 22 19.32 -7.91 -13.42
C GLU A 22 18.94 -9.40 -13.48
N ASN A 23 18.99 -9.98 -14.66
CA ASN A 23 18.70 -11.39 -14.84
C ASN A 23 19.69 -12.28 -14.05
N GLY A 24 19.16 -13.23 -13.32
CA GLY A 24 19.96 -14.26 -12.67
C GLY A 24 20.40 -15.34 -13.66
N ALA A 25 21.55 -15.94 -13.37
CA ALA A 25 21.99 -17.21 -13.99
C ALA A 25 22.60 -18.07 -12.88
N TYR A 26 22.19 -19.34 -12.82
CA TYR A 26 22.66 -20.23 -11.76
C TYR A 26 24.18 -20.16 -11.58
N PRO A 27 24.69 -19.98 -10.34
CA PRO A 27 23.98 -19.97 -9.05
C PRO A 27 23.48 -18.57 -8.60
N ARG A 28 23.70 -17.52 -9.40
CA ARG A 28 23.32 -16.14 -9.07
C ARG A 28 21.81 -15.92 -9.24
N LYS A 29 21.17 -15.44 -8.18
CA LYS A 29 19.74 -15.06 -8.21
C LYS A 29 19.53 -13.75 -8.97
N PRO A 30 18.35 -13.54 -9.58
CA PRO A 30 17.98 -12.24 -10.14
C PRO A 30 17.96 -11.17 -9.04
N LYS A 31 18.22 -9.92 -9.44
CA LYS A 31 18.24 -8.77 -8.54
C LYS A 31 17.45 -7.62 -9.13
N VAL A 32 16.68 -6.93 -8.29
CA VAL A 32 16.01 -5.67 -8.65
C VAL A 32 16.65 -4.53 -7.86
N ILE A 33 17.02 -3.47 -8.55
CA ILE A 33 17.56 -2.26 -7.97
C ILE A 33 16.56 -1.14 -8.27
N TYR A 34 16.05 -0.50 -7.23
CA TYR A 34 15.07 0.59 -7.34
C TYR A 34 15.78 1.95 -7.20
N ASP A 35 15.55 2.83 -8.17
CA ASP A 35 15.87 4.25 -8.13
C ASP A 35 14.58 5.06 -8.18
N ARG A 36 13.91 5.21 -7.03
CA ARG A 36 12.61 5.89 -6.90
C ARG A 36 12.64 7.10 -5.98
N ASN A 37 13.73 7.33 -5.25
CA ASN A 37 13.84 8.47 -4.36
C ASN A 37 13.72 9.78 -5.15
N HIS A 38 13.01 10.74 -4.58
CA HIS A 38 12.74 12.04 -5.20
C HIS A 38 12.04 11.96 -6.57
N SER A 39 11.31 10.86 -6.86
CA SER A 39 10.40 10.84 -8.00
C SER A 39 9.17 11.72 -7.71
N SER A 40 8.48 12.15 -8.76
CA SER A 40 7.30 13.02 -8.65
C SER A 40 6.20 12.48 -7.75
N PHE A 41 6.18 11.15 -7.51
CA PHE A 41 5.27 10.55 -6.55
C PHE A 41 5.47 11.04 -5.10
N PHE A 42 6.69 11.50 -4.75
CA PHE A 42 7.00 12.03 -3.43
C PHE A 42 6.48 13.45 -3.19
N SER A 43 6.00 14.13 -4.25
CA SER A 43 5.36 15.45 -4.18
C SER A 43 3.84 15.38 -4.32
N LEU A 44 3.24 14.19 -4.17
CA LEU A 44 1.78 14.03 -4.23
C LEU A 44 1.10 14.89 -3.17
N ASP A 45 0.30 15.86 -3.63
CA ASP A 45 -0.54 16.68 -2.77
C ASP A 45 -1.99 16.16 -2.81
N ILE A 46 -2.52 15.86 -1.65
CA ILE A 46 -3.88 15.34 -1.51
C ILE A 46 -4.94 16.37 -1.95
N ASP A 47 -4.65 17.66 -1.85
CA ASP A 47 -5.57 18.73 -2.20
C ASP A 47 -5.65 18.95 -3.72
N GLU A 48 -4.72 18.37 -4.50
CA GLU A 48 -4.79 18.32 -5.95
C GLU A 48 -5.70 17.21 -6.49
N ILE A 49 -6.11 16.25 -5.63
CA ILE A 49 -6.96 15.12 -6.04
C ILE A 49 -8.41 15.60 -6.13
N PRO A 50 -9.04 15.58 -7.33
CA PRO A 50 -10.42 16.01 -7.48
C PRO A 50 -11.39 15.20 -6.61
N GLU A 51 -12.40 15.85 -6.02
CA GLU A 51 -13.42 15.18 -5.20
C GLU A 51 -14.14 14.06 -5.96
N GLU A 52 -14.31 14.22 -7.27
CA GLU A 52 -14.91 13.21 -8.14
C GLU A 52 -14.16 11.88 -8.10
N VAL A 53 -12.83 11.88 -7.92
CA VAL A 53 -12.04 10.64 -7.81
C VAL A 53 -12.50 9.80 -6.63
N TYR A 54 -12.82 10.44 -5.49
CA TYR A 54 -13.29 9.72 -4.31
C TYR A 54 -14.70 9.17 -4.50
N THR A 55 -15.59 9.93 -5.12
CA THR A 55 -17.03 9.61 -5.21
C THR A 55 -17.37 8.71 -6.41
N ALA A 56 -16.61 8.79 -7.51
CA ALA A 56 -16.84 7.99 -8.71
C ALA A 56 -16.12 6.62 -8.67
N SER A 57 -15.16 6.44 -7.77
CA SER A 57 -14.38 5.20 -7.67
C SER A 57 -15.18 4.09 -6.98
N LYS A 58 -15.11 2.87 -7.51
CA LYS A 58 -15.69 1.68 -6.88
C LYS A 58 -14.75 1.03 -5.86
N CYS A 59 -13.45 1.14 -6.11
CA CYS A 59 -12.42 0.56 -5.25
C CYS A 59 -11.17 1.42 -5.32
N PHE A 60 -10.58 1.70 -4.18
CA PHE A 60 -9.26 2.27 -4.03
C PHE A 60 -8.29 1.19 -3.56
N HIS A 61 -7.20 0.97 -4.29
CA HIS A 61 -6.17 0.01 -3.92
C HIS A 61 -4.84 0.71 -3.62
N THR A 62 -4.23 0.36 -2.49
CA THR A 62 -2.87 0.79 -2.15
C THR A 62 -2.11 -0.31 -1.42
N THR A 63 -0.82 -0.09 -1.18
CA THR A 63 0.05 -1.11 -0.60
C THR A 63 0.95 -0.56 0.50
N GLY A 64 1.50 -1.45 1.33
CA GLY A 64 2.48 -1.12 2.34
C GLY A 64 3.76 -0.49 1.79
N ILE A 65 4.09 -0.72 0.51
CA ILE A 65 5.23 -0.04 -0.12
C ILE A 65 5.01 1.48 -0.12
N THR A 66 3.81 1.95 -0.49
CA THR A 66 3.46 3.38 -0.50
C THR A 66 3.63 3.98 0.89
N LEU A 67 3.08 3.33 1.91
CA LEU A 67 3.18 3.79 3.30
C LEU A 67 4.63 3.80 3.85
N ALA A 68 5.51 3.00 3.26
CA ALA A 68 6.89 2.85 3.70
C ALA A 68 7.88 3.81 3.05
N LEU A 69 7.47 4.61 2.05
CA LEU A 69 8.38 5.46 1.26
C LEU A 69 8.96 6.60 2.10
N ASN A 70 8.13 7.40 2.72
CA ASN A 70 8.47 8.47 3.67
C ASN A 70 7.26 8.85 4.52
N GLU A 71 7.44 9.78 5.44
CA GLU A 71 6.39 10.20 6.38
C GLU A 71 5.27 10.99 5.67
N ASP A 72 5.63 11.91 4.77
CA ASP A 72 4.65 12.76 4.07
C ASP A 72 3.70 11.90 3.20
N ILE A 73 4.25 11.00 2.38
CA ILE A 73 3.45 10.06 1.57
C ILE A 73 2.62 9.12 2.43
N ARG A 74 3.14 8.71 3.59
CA ARG A 74 2.39 7.89 4.55
C ARG A 74 1.15 8.60 5.04
N GLU A 75 1.28 9.81 5.54
CA GLU A 75 0.14 10.56 6.09
C GLU A 75 -0.85 10.94 4.97
N THR A 76 -0.36 11.38 3.80
CA THR A 76 -1.18 11.59 2.61
C THR A 76 -1.99 10.35 2.24
N THR A 77 -1.34 9.17 2.19
CA THR A 77 -2.00 7.92 1.83
C THR A 77 -3.05 7.50 2.89
N ILE A 78 -2.74 7.67 4.17
CA ILE A 78 -3.69 7.38 5.25
C ILE A 78 -4.92 8.30 5.14
N GLU A 79 -4.73 9.57 4.83
CA GLU A 79 -5.83 10.49 4.62
C GLU A 79 -6.66 10.13 3.37
N MET A 80 -6.01 9.75 2.26
CA MET A 80 -6.70 9.23 1.08
C MET A 80 -7.58 8.03 1.41
N ILE A 81 -7.06 7.05 2.16
CA ILE A 81 -7.80 5.87 2.61
C ILE A 81 -9.08 6.30 3.34
N LYS A 82 -8.98 7.27 4.25
CA LYS A 82 -10.13 7.79 5.02
C LYS A 82 -11.15 8.49 4.11
N ARG A 83 -10.69 9.34 3.18
CA ARG A 83 -11.57 10.04 2.23
C ARG A 83 -12.30 9.07 1.31
N PHE A 84 -11.63 8.09 0.74
CA PHE A 84 -12.27 7.03 -0.06
C PHE A 84 -13.30 6.25 0.75
N LYS A 85 -12.95 5.86 1.98
CA LYS A 85 -13.88 5.15 2.87
C LYS A 85 -15.10 5.99 3.22
N ALA A 86 -14.92 7.27 3.51
CA ALA A 86 -16.00 8.21 3.81
C ALA A 86 -16.94 8.42 2.59
N ALA A 87 -16.41 8.37 1.38
CA ALA A 87 -17.18 8.42 0.13
C ALA A 87 -17.92 7.11 -0.21
N GLY A 88 -17.76 6.04 0.59
CA GLY A 88 -18.39 4.75 0.36
C GLY A 88 -17.64 3.84 -0.63
N THR A 89 -16.45 4.21 -1.02
CA THR A 89 -15.58 3.43 -1.90
C THR A 89 -14.97 2.25 -1.13
N LEU A 90 -14.91 1.06 -1.75
CA LEU A 90 -14.20 -0.08 -1.17
C LEU A 90 -12.70 0.21 -1.09
N VAL A 91 -12.11 -0.07 0.05
CA VAL A 91 -10.66 0.07 0.28
C VAL A 91 -10.00 -1.29 0.26
N SER A 92 -9.07 -1.47 -0.66
CA SER A 92 -8.25 -2.68 -0.83
C SER A 92 -6.80 -2.38 -0.47
N PHE A 93 -6.20 -3.19 0.38
CA PHE A 93 -4.84 -2.99 0.87
C PHE A 93 -4.03 -4.29 0.83
N ASP A 94 -2.83 -4.22 0.23
CA ASP A 94 -1.83 -5.28 0.29
C ASP A 94 -0.65 -4.86 1.18
N VAL A 95 -0.38 -5.63 2.22
CA VAL A 95 0.75 -5.37 3.12
C VAL A 95 2.07 -5.28 2.37
N ASN A 96 2.28 -6.12 1.38
CA ASN A 96 3.41 -6.10 0.45
C ASN A 96 4.74 -5.73 1.15
N PHE A 97 5.03 -6.40 2.25
CA PHE A 97 6.13 -6.06 3.16
C PHE A 97 7.49 -6.03 2.44
N ARG A 98 8.26 -5.00 2.73
CA ARG A 98 9.62 -4.81 2.21
C ARG A 98 10.56 -4.44 3.33
N GLY A 99 11.35 -5.42 3.83
CA GLY A 99 12.28 -5.23 4.94
C GLY A 99 13.43 -4.24 4.69
N ASN A 100 13.62 -3.80 3.44
CA ASN A 100 14.56 -2.73 3.09
C ASN A 100 13.96 -1.31 3.20
N LEU A 101 12.66 -1.18 3.44
CA LEU A 101 11.98 0.11 3.61
C LEU A 101 11.65 0.39 5.08
N TRP A 102 11.25 -0.62 5.83
CA TRP A 102 10.85 -0.51 7.23
C TRP A 102 10.98 -1.84 7.97
N THR A 103 10.95 -1.79 9.31
CA THR A 103 10.92 -2.98 10.15
C THR A 103 9.50 -3.54 10.28
N GLY A 104 9.36 -4.78 10.78
CA GLY A 104 8.06 -5.38 11.06
C GLY A 104 7.23 -4.56 12.07
N ASP A 105 7.88 -4.01 13.09
CA ASP A 105 7.21 -3.17 14.10
C ASP A 105 6.71 -1.85 13.53
N GLN A 106 7.52 -1.17 12.70
CA GLN A 106 7.12 0.06 12.00
C GLN A 106 5.95 -0.20 11.05
N ALA A 107 6.01 -1.31 10.30
CA ALA A 107 4.92 -1.73 9.42
C ALA A 107 3.64 -1.97 10.22
N ARG A 108 3.73 -2.71 11.34
CA ARG A 108 2.59 -2.99 12.22
C ARG A 108 1.95 -1.72 12.75
N GLU A 109 2.75 -0.84 13.36
CA GLU A 109 2.27 0.43 13.93
C GLU A 109 1.51 1.26 12.89
N CYS A 110 2.07 1.39 11.69
CA CYS A 110 1.46 2.14 10.61
C CYS A 110 0.18 1.46 10.10
N ILE A 111 0.22 0.16 9.81
CA ILE A 111 -0.90 -0.56 9.18
C ILE A 111 -2.08 -0.68 10.13
N LEU A 112 -1.86 -0.84 11.43
CA LEU A 112 -2.94 -0.85 12.42
C LEU A 112 -3.78 0.44 12.39
N ARG A 113 -3.22 1.58 11.98
CA ARG A 113 -3.95 2.85 11.83
C ARG A 113 -4.96 2.83 10.68
N ILE A 114 -4.75 1.98 9.68
CA ILE A 114 -5.60 1.93 8.48
C ILE A 114 -6.54 0.74 8.45
N LEU A 115 -6.25 -0.35 9.17
CA LEU A 115 -7.09 -1.56 9.16
C LEU A 115 -8.57 -1.31 9.45
N PRO A 116 -8.98 -0.35 10.31
CA PRO A 116 -10.38 -0.02 10.52
C PRO A 116 -11.13 0.49 9.27
N TYR A 117 -10.40 0.91 8.24
CA TYR A 117 -10.93 1.45 6.99
C TYR A 117 -10.83 0.48 5.81
N VAL A 118 -10.14 -0.67 5.99
CA VAL A 118 -9.86 -1.63 4.92
C VAL A 118 -10.99 -2.65 4.80
N ASP A 119 -11.49 -2.84 3.58
CA ASP A 119 -12.52 -3.84 3.27
C ASP A 119 -11.90 -5.14 2.73
N ILE A 120 -10.84 -5.03 1.91
CA ILE A 120 -10.15 -6.16 1.28
C ILE A 120 -8.67 -6.11 1.69
N PHE A 121 -8.21 -7.16 2.35
CA PHE A 121 -6.86 -7.20 2.93
C PHE A 121 -6.04 -8.37 2.39
N PHE A 122 -4.88 -8.08 1.81
CA PHE A 122 -3.92 -9.07 1.35
C PHE A 122 -2.71 -9.10 2.28
N CYS A 123 -2.38 -10.29 2.77
CA CYS A 123 -1.23 -10.51 3.63
C CYS A 123 -0.74 -11.95 3.48
N SER A 124 0.54 -12.14 3.19
CA SER A 124 1.12 -13.49 3.20
C SER A 124 1.25 -14.02 4.64
N GLU A 125 1.26 -15.35 4.81
CA GLU A 125 1.43 -15.97 6.13
C GLU A 125 2.71 -15.51 6.83
N ASP A 126 3.83 -15.44 6.09
CA ASP A 126 5.11 -15.00 6.65
C ASP A 126 5.03 -13.56 7.15
N THR A 127 4.36 -12.68 6.37
CA THR A 127 4.15 -11.29 6.77
C THR A 127 3.20 -11.18 7.97
N ALA A 128 2.14 -11.98 8.02
CA ALA A 128 1.22 -12.01 9.17
C ALA A 128 1.95 -12.39 10.46
N ARG A 129 2.85 -13.37 10.38
CA ARG A 129 3.70 -13.79 11.52
C ARG A 129 4.71 -12.71 11.91
N LEU A 130 5.44 -12.19 10.93
CA LEU A 130 6.52 -11.23 11.16
C LEU A 130 6.00 -9.87 11.65
N THR A 131 4.96 -9.36 10.99
CA THR A 131 4.47 -7.98 11.20
C THR A 131 3.39 -7.93 12.28
N PHE A 132 2.42 -8.85 12.23
CA PHE A 132 1.26 -8.81 13.15
C PHE A 132 1.36 -9.82 14.29
N LEU A 133 2.46 -10.57 14.36
CA LEU A 133 2.72 -11.59 15.38
C LEU A 133 1.61 -12.66 15.46
N LYS A 134 0.91 -12.88 14.33
CA LYS A 134 -0.14 -13.91 14.25
C LYS A 134 0.48 -15.30 14.29
N THR A 135 -0.26 -16.25 14.83
CA THR A 135 0.15 -17.66 14.97
C THR A 135 -0.96 -18.58 14.44
N GLY A 136 -0.63 -19.84 14.22
CA GLY A 136 -1.58 -20.83 13.72
C GLY A 136 -1.51 -21.03 12.21
N THR A 137 -2.55 -21.59 11.63
CA THR A 137 -2.75 -21.81 10.20
C THR A 137 -3.18 -20.52 9.49
N ALA A 138 -3.04 -20.46 8.15
CA ALA A 138 -3.53 -19.34 7.35
C ALA A 138 -5.00 -19.00 7.65
N ARG A 139 -5.86 -20.02 7.76
CA ARG A 139 -7.29 -19.85 8.09
C ARG A 139 -7.51 -19.22 9.46
N GLU A 140 -6.76 -19.64 10.47
CA GLU A 140 -6.86 -19.08 11.82
C GLU A 140 -6.39 -17.63 11.86
N MET A 141 -5.31 -17.31 11.15
CA MET A 141 -4.82 -15.93 11.03
C MET A 141 -5.83 -15.04 10.30
N MET A 142 -6.40 -15.50 9.17
CA MET A 142 -7.47 -14.79 8.46
C MET A 142 -8.65 -14.51 9.38
N LYS A 143 -9.13 -15.53 10.10
CA LYS A 143 -10.25 -15.39 11.02
C LYS A 143 -9.97 -14.34 12.09
N SER A 144 -8.77 -14.35 12.67
CA SER A 144 -8.36 -13.35 13.66
C SER A 144 -8.40 -11.91 13.10
N PHE A 145 -8.03 -11.69 11.83
CA PHE A 145 -8.15 -10.35 11.20
C PHE A 145 -9.61 -9.94 10.99
N THR A 146 -10.47 -10.86 10.54
CA THR A 146 -11.89 -10.55 10.30
C THR A 146 -12.71 -10.40 11.58
N GLU A 147 -12.26 -10.95 12.70
CA GLU A 147 -12.87 -10.75 14.01
C GLU A 147 -12.47 -9.39 14.63
N GLU A 148 -11.28 -8.89 14.32
CA GLU A 148 -10.73 -7.66 14.88
C GLU A 148 -11.08 -6.42 14.03
N TYR A 149 -11.25 -6.59 12.70
CA TYR A 149 -11.41 -5.48 11.75
C TYR A 149 -12.55 -5.74 10.75
N PRO A 150 -13.13 -4.69 10.12
CA PRO A 150 -14.25 -4.82 9.18
C PRO A 150 -13.85 -5.41 7.82
N ILE A 151 -12.84 -6.26 7.79
CA ILE A 151 -12.30 -6.90 6.60
C ILE A 151 -13.27 -8.00 6.13
N SER A 152 -13.69 -7.93 4.86
CA SER A 152 -14.50 -9.00 4.27
C SER A 152 -13.67 -10.27 4.12
N PRO A 153 -14.13 -11.42 4.63
CA PRO A 153 -13.45 -12.68 4.38
C PRO A 153 -13.51 -12.99 2.87
N LEU A 154 -12.35 -13.04 2.22
CA LEU A 154 -12.24 -13.64 0.90
C LEU A 154 -12.25 -15.16 1.10
N GLU A 155 -13.32 -15.81 0.69
CA GLU A 155 -13.31 -17.27 0.51
C GLU A 155 -12.40 -17.58 -0.69
N ILE A 156 -11.24 -18.15 -0.42
CA ILE A 156 -10.32 -18.69 -1.44
C ILE A 156 -10.59 -20.16 -1.64
#